data_f60abb78f11cd9bc24d46ddb3c2cbaf2
#
_entry.id   f60abb78f11cd9bc24d46ddb3c2cbaf2
#
_cell.length_a   1.000
_cell.length_b   1.000
_cell.length_c   1.000
_cell.angle_alpha   90.00
_cell.angle_beta   90.00
_cell.angle_gamma   90.00
#
_symmetry.space_group_name_H-M   'P 1'
#
loop_
_entity.id
_entity.type
_entity.pdbx_description
1 polymer ?
#
loop_
_entity_poly.entity_id
_entity_poly.type
_entity_poly.pdbx_seq_one_letter_code
_entity_poly.pdbx_strand_id
1 'polypeptide(L)'
;MFKYSLLFISLFFVACGSRPPAPPVEHAHAIPWGAIDLDPHSHAHNSIKVSLGSAIKQKAYRYHDQESVPYNILVLSGGGSRGAFGAGLISGWNVRGDMPKFDIITGISTGSIMAPFIFLGGRELEKMNYFYTEKTTEEVFTSTWERFFNGGYIMNAEPLKKLFKQTFDEAFLAKVADEHRKGRRLYVGTTNIDTGQLTVWDMGAIAASSHKDKYERFSEIIYASTAMPVYLPPQYMYIDAEGERYYQMHMDGGIYSQVFMIGLLTNWEETLSLDTDANTNFETTLYTIANRKYRQRDIYKPVEQKAFAIIEAYVLTEMDLLFDRSMYRLYQNCKAKDIDFKMVAIPEKIDNIVKDPTEFEPENLVKLYNMAYEFGRDGIEWKEEITLDAYDIHK
;
A
#
# COMPACT_ATOMS: atom_id res chain seq x y z
N MET A 1 -47.23 -22.76 16.27
CA MET A 1 -46.25 -22.40 15.23
C MET A 1 -45.50 -21.08 15.46
N PHE A 2 -45.97 -20.15 16.27
CA PHE A 2 -45.34 -18.81 16.49
C PHE A 2 -44.17 -18.79 17.50
N LYS A 3 -43.99 -19.80 18.33
CA LYS A 3 -42.93 -19.87 19.36
C LYS A 3 -41.54 -20.24 18.80
N TYR A 4 -41.45 -20.86 17.65
CA TYR A 4 -40.16 -21.27 17.05
C TYR A 4 -39.58 -20.21 16.08
N SER A 5 -40.40 -19.29 15.58
CA SER A 5 -39.92 -18.19 14.72
C SER A 5 -39.13 -17.11 15.47
N LEU A 6 -39.42 -16.91 16.77
CA LEU A 6 -38.70 -15.98 17.62
C LEU A 6 -37.31 -16.50 18.03
N LEU A 7 -37.16 -17.83 18.12
CA LEU A 7 -35.87 -18.44 18.45
C LEU A 7 -34.89 -18.41 17.25
N PHE A 8 -35.41 -18.42 16.03
CA PHE A 8 -34.57 -18.30 14.81
C PHE A 8 -34.09 -16.87 14.55
N ILE A 9 -34.86 -15.86 14.93
CA ILE A 9 -34.51 -14.46 14.81
C ILE A 9 -33.44 -14.06 15.85
N SER A 10 -33.49 -14.64 17.07
CA SER A 10 -32.47 -14.38 18.09
C SER A 10 -31.12 -15.04 17.83
N LEU A 11 -31.05 -16.08 17.01
CA LEU A 11 -29.78 -16.71 16.60
C LEU A 11 -29.01 -15.89 15.54
N PHE A 12 -29.69 -15.01 14.80
CA PHE A 12 -29.01 -14.12 13.84
C PHE A 12 -28.34 -12.90 14.49
N PHE A 13 -28.67 -12.55 15.72
CA PHE A 13 -28.07 -11.43 16.45
C PHE A 13 -26.83 -11.77 17.30
N VAL A 14 -26.44 -13.03 17.40
CA VAL A 14 -25.29 -13.48 18.24
C VAL A 14 -23.99 -13.56 17.44
N ALA A 15 -24.01 -13.38 16.13
CA ALA A 15 -22.84 -13.48 15.26
C ALA A 15 -22.14 -12.14 14.95
N CYS A 16 -22.51 -11.03 15.60
CA CYS A 16 -21.76 -9.79 15.51
C CYS A 16 -20.60 -9.84 16.52
N GLY A 17 -19.39 -10.10 16.07
CA GLY A 17 -18.20 -9.87 16.88
C GLY A 17 -18.24 -8.43 17.42
N SER A 18 -18.11 -8.26 18.75
CA SER A 18 -18.16 -6.94 19.37
C SER A 18 -16.93 -6.15 18.91
N ARG A 19 -17.17 -5.04 18.22
CA ARG A 19 -16.15 -4.08 17.87
C ARG A 19 -15.55 -3.47 19.15
N PRO A 20 -14.22 -3.23 19.22
CA PRO A 20 -13.62 -2.41 20.26
C PRO A 20 -14.26 -0.98 20.29
N PRO A 21 -14.20 -0.26 21.44
CA PRO A 21 -14.80 1.07 21.56
C PRO A 21 -14.36 2.00 20.43
N ALA A 22 -15.31 2.51 19.64
CA ALA A 22 -15.05 3.49 18.59
C ALA A 22 -14.84 4.88 19.23
N PRO A 23 -14.05 5.77 18.61
CA PRO A 23 -13.93 7.14 19.09
C PRO A 23 -15.27 7.86 18.97
N PRO A 24 -15.60 8.75 19.92
CA PRO A 24 -16.72 9.64 19.79
C PRO A 24 -16.51 10.61 18.62
N VAL A 25 -17.59 11.27 18.17
CA VAL A 25 -17.59 12.09 16.94
C VAL A 25 -16.51 13.18 16.95
N GLU A 26 -16.27 13.82 18.09
CA GLU A 26 -15.26 14.87 18.30
C GLU A 26 -13.83 14.35 18.10
N HIS A 27 -13.59 13.05 18.26
CA HIS A 27 -12.30 12.39 18.07
C HIS A 27 -12.26 11.45 16.86
N ALA A 28 -13.30 11.44 16.02
CA ALA A 28 -13.38 10.56 14.85
C ALA A 28 -12.21 10.75 13.86
N HIS A 29 -11.72 11.98 13.75
CA HIS A 29 -10.59 12.35 12.88
C HIS A 29 -9.25 12.46 13.63
N ALA A 30 -9.16 12.00 14.87
CA ALA A 30 -7.89 11.98 15.59
C ALA A 30 -6.86 11.12 14.85
N ILE A 31 -5.62 11.62 14.78
CA ILE A 31 -4.54 10.98 14.04
C ILE A 31 -3.89 9.92 14.93
N PRO A 32 -3.92 8.62 14.55
CA PRO A 32 -3.27 7.58 15.32
C PRO A 32 -1.76 7.79 15.39
N TRP A 33 -1.15 7.31 16.46
CA TRP A 33 0.31 7.33 16.56
C TRP A 33 0.98 6.61 15.38
N GLY A 34 1.93 7.28 14.75
CA GLY A 34 2.66 6.83 13.57
C GLY A 34 2.02 7.24 12.24
N ALA A 35 0.79 7.74 12.26
CA ALA A 35 0.16 8.31 11.08
C ALA A 35 0.60 9.77 10.88
N ILE A 36 0.56 10.19 9.62
CA ILE A 36 0.90 11.54 9.19
C ILE A 36 -0.35 12.44 9.21
N ASP A 37 -0.17 13.63 9.73
CA ASP A 37 -1.12 14.71 9.54
C ASP A 37 -0.97 15.27 8.11
N LEU A 38 -1.98 15.05 7.29
CA LEU A 38 -2.01 15.45 5.88
C LEU A 38 -2.53 16.88 5.70
N ASP A 39 -2.92 17.58 6.77
CA ASP A 39 -3.30 19.00 6.67
C ASP A 39 -2.07 19.81 6.23
N PRO A 40 -2.11 20.48 5.05
CA PRO A 40 -0.98 21.27 4.55
C PRO A 40 -0.67 22.49 5.43
N HIS A 41 -1.60 22.91 6.26
CA HIS A 41 -1.44 24.03 7.20
C HIS A 41 -0.99 23.58 8.60
N SER A 42 -0.91 22.30 8.84
CA SER A 42 -0.48 21.76 10.12
C SER A 42 1.02 21.99 10.36
N HIS A 43 1.35 22.43 11.56
CA HIS A 43 2.70 22.54 12.07
C HIS A 43 3.04 21.44 13.10
N ALA A 44 2.18 20.43 13.22
CA ALA A 44 2.43 19.29 14.10
C ALA A 44 3.73 18.58 13.69
N HIS A 45 4.44 18.03 14.67
CA HIS A 45 5.70 17.32 14.43
C HIS A 45 5.56 16.10 13.50
N ASN A 46 4.37 15.52 13.42
CA ASN A 46 4.01 14.44 12.51
C ASN A 46 3.31 14.94 11.23
N SER A 47 3.35 16.24 10.93
CA SER A 47 2.78 16.76 9.69
C SER A 47 3.62 16.33 8.48
N ILE A 48 2.94 16.21 7.34
CA ILE A 48 3.59 15.89 6.06
C ILE A 48 4.66 16.92 5.71
N LYS A 49 4.41 18.20 6.00
CA LYS A 49 5.35 19.29 5.80
C LYS A 49 6.66 19.08 6.56
N VAL A 50 6.57 18.67 7.82
CA VAL A 50 7.76 18.42 8.66
C VAL A 50 8.49 17.15 8.18
N SER A 51 7.78 16.06 7.89
CA SER A 51 8.39 14.81 7.43
C SER A 51 9.13 14.98 6.11
N LEU A 52 8.48 15.55 5.09
CA LEU A 52 9.10 15.77 3.76
C LEU A 52 10.13 16.89 3.79
N GLY A 53 9.84 18.02 4.44
CA GLY A 53 10.78 19.14 4.55
C GLY A 53 12.11 18.71 5.19
N SER A 54 12.05 17.89 6.25
CA SER A 54 13.25 17.31 6.87
C SER A 54 14.04 16.43 5.90
N ALA A 55 13.36 15.58 5.12
CA ALA A 55 14.00 14.71 4.13
C ALA A 55 14.71 15.49 3.03
N ILE A 56 14.03 16.49 2.48
CA ILE A 56 14.54 17.35 1.41
C ILE A 56 15.75 18.16 1.90
N LYS A 57 15.66 18.79 3.07
CA LYS A 57 16.77 19.53 3.68
C LYS A 57 18.00 18.65 3.88
N GLN A 58 17.83 17.44 4.39
CA GLN A 58 18.94 16.51 4.57
C GLN A 58 19.58 16.11 3.25
N LYS A 59 18.80 15.93 2.18
CA LYS A 59 19.34 15.61 0.85
C LYS A 59 20.03 16.81 0.24
N ALA A 60 19.43 18.01 0.27
CA ALA A 60 20.03 19.25 -0.20
C ALA A 60 21.37 19.54 0.49
N TYR A 61 21.43 19.39 1.81
CA TYR A 61 22.66 19.55 2.57
C TYR A 61 23.76 18.57 2.16
N ARG A 62 23.40 17.31 1.90
CA ARG A 62 24.37 16.27 1.50
C ARG A 62 24.96 16.50 0.11
N TYR A 63 24.22 17.13 -0.78
CA TYR A 63 24.58 17.35 -2.18
C TYR A 63 24.69 18.84 -2.54
N HIS A 64 24.99 19.67 -1.54
CA HIS A 64 25.02 21.15 -1.68
C HIS A 64 26.01 21.68 -2.75
N ASP A 65 27.00 20.88 -3.13
CA ASP A 65 27.98 21.24 -4.18
C ASP A 65 27.52 20.82 -5.59
N GLN A 66 26.33 20.24 -5.75
CA GLN A 66 25.80 19.81 -7.04
C GLN A 66 24.73 20.77 -7.55
N GLU A 67 24.81 21.16 -8.81
CA GLU A 67 23.82 22.05 -9.45
C GLU A 67 22.45 21.34 -9.61
N SER A 68 22.47 20.03 -9.81
CA SER A 68 21.27 19.20 -9.94
C SER A 68 21.43 17.88 -9.21
N VAL A 69 20.38 17.45 -8.53
CA VAL A 69 20.34 16.23 -7.72
C VAL A 69 19.12 15.38 -8.07
N PRO A 70 19.32 14.12 -8.48
CA PRO A 70 18.18 13.25 -8.75
C PRO A 70 17.37 12.97 -7.47
N TYR A 71 16.06 13.10 -7.57
CA TYR A 71 15.11 12.77 -6.51
C TYR A 71 14.13 11.71 -7.00
N ASN A 72 14.34 10.48 -6.53
CA ASN A 72 13.62 9.31 -7.06
C ASN A 72 12.52 8.86 -6.12
N ILE A 73 11.32 8.74 -6.65
CA ILE A 73 10.11 8.32 -5.91
C ILE A 73 9.60 7.02 -6.52
N LEU A 74 9.34 6.02 -5.68
CA LEU A 74 8.72 4.76 -6.09
C LEU A 74 7.33 4.64 -5.50
N VAL A 75 6.36 4.38 -6.34
CA VAL A 75 4.96 4.14 -5.99
C VAL A 75 4.58 2.69 -6.34
N LEU A 76 4.15 1.92 -5.35
CA LEU A 76 3.79 0.52 -5.49
C LEU A 76 2.30 0.32 -5.29
N SER A 77 1.62 -0.22 -6.31
CA SER A 77 0.19 -0.47 -6.25
C SER A 77 -0.15 -1.74 -5.47
N GLY A 78 -1.42 -1.88 -5.11
CA GLY A 78 -2.02 -3.16 -4.74
C GLY A 78 -2.02 -4.16 -5.91
N GLY A 79 -2.42 -5.40 -5.62
CA GLY A 79 -2.49 -6.47 -6.62
C GLY A 79 -2.50 -7.89 -6.06
N GLY A 80 -2.55 -8.07 -4.74
CA GLY A 80 -2.55 -9.39 -4.09
C GLY A 80 -1.30 -10.21 -4.45
N SER A 81 -1.47 -11.49 -4.73
CA SER A 81 -0.38 -12.40 -5.12
C SER A 81 0.32 -12.02 -6.43
N ARG A 82 -0.31 -11.18 -7.28
CA ARG A 82 0.34 -10.60 -8.46
C ARG A 82 1.52 -9.69 -8.11
N GLY A 83 1.78 -9.40 -6.83
CA GLY A 83 3.01 -8.79 -6.35
C GLY A 83 4.28 -9.55 -6.76
N ALA A 84 4.17 -10.84 -7.14
CA ALA A 84 5.24 -11.60 -7.78
C ALA A 84 5.81 -10.89 -9.02
N PHE A 85 4.97 -10.16 -9.79
CA PHE A 85 5.42 -9.33 -10.90
C PHE A 85 6.37 -8.22 -10.43
N GLY A 86 5.94 -7.42 -9.46
CA GLY A 86 6.76 -6.34 -8.93
C GLY A 86 8.04 -6.83 -8.27
N ALA A 87 7.98 -7.97 -7.55
CA ALA A 87 9.15 -8.59 -6.93
C ALA A 87 10.18 -9.04 -7.98
N GLY A 88 9.73 -9.72 -9.04
CA GLY A 88 10.58 -10.13 -10.15
C GLY A 88 11.19 -8.92 -10.87
N LEU A 89 10.37 -7.94 -11.22
CA LEU A 89 10.79 -6.73 -11.92
C LEU A 89 11.88 -5.97 -11.15
N ILE A 90 11.66 -5.72 -9.85
CA ILE A 90 12.64 -5.05 -8.97
C ILE A 90 13.94 -5.85 -8.88
N SER A 91 13.84 -7.17 -8.75
CA SER A 91 15.03 -8.03 -8.67
C SER A 91 15.84 -8.02 -9.95
N GLY A 92 15.18 -8.10 -11.11
CA GLY A 92 15.83 -7.99 -12.41
C GLY A 92 16.45 -6.60 -12.62
N TRP A 93 15.73 -5.54 -12.27
CA TRP A 93 16.25 -4.17 -12.37
C TRP A 93 17.45 -3.92 -11.44
N ASN A 94 17.40 -4.47 -10.22
CA ASN A 94 18.53 -4.40 -9.30
C ASN A 94 19.78 -5.13 -9.85
N VAL A 95 19.59 -6.29 -10.49
CA VAL A 95 20.71 -7.04 -11.12
C VAL A 95 21.27 -6.31 -12.34
N ARG A 96 20.45 -5.60 -13.11
CA ARG A 96 20.89 -4.75 -14.22
C ARG A 96 21.83 -3.64 -13.74
N GLY A 97 21.69 -3.17 -12.51
CA GLY A 97 22.64 -2.27 -11.85
C GLY A 97 22.36 -0.76 -12.04
N ASP A 98 21.27 -0.40 -12.71
CA ASP A 98 20.86 0.99 -12.91
C ASP A 98 19.58 1.37 -12.14
N MET A 99 19.13 0.50 -11.24
CA MET A 99 18.02 0.81 -10.36
C MET A 99 18.42 1.96 -9.41
N PRO A 100 17.69 3.10 -9.41
CA PRO A 100 18.05 4.21 -8.55
C PRO A 100 17.79 3.86 -7.07
N LYS A 101 18.50 4.54 -6.20
CA LYS A 101 18.14 4.56 -4.78
C LYS A 101 16.96 5.50 -4.61
N PHE A 102 15.81 4.98 -4.21
CA PHE A 102 14.60 5.77 -4.03
C PHE A 102 14.66 6.60 -2.75
N ASP A 103 14.32 7.88 -2.85
CA ASP A 103 14.24 8.81 -1.73
C ASP A 103 12.92 8.63 -0.95
N ILE A 104 11.84 8.40 -1.70
CA ILE A 104 10.52 8.09 -1.15
C ILE A 104 10.03 6.77 -1.76
N ILE A 105 9.49 5.91 -0.93
CA ILE A 105 8.72 4.74 -1.38
C ILE A 105 7.36 4.78 -0.72
N THR A 106 6.31 4.61 -1.53
CA THR A 106 4.93 4.46 -1.04
C THR A 106 4.35 3.12 -1.46
N GLY A 107 3.56 2.51 -0.61
CA GLY A 107 2.93 1.22 -0.92
C GLY A 107 1.51 1.09 -0.39
N ILE A 108 0.68 0.38 -1.15
CA ILE A 108 -0.68 -0.01 -0.78
C ILE A 108 -0.84 -1.50 -1.01
N SER A 109 -1.53 -2.21 -0.09
CA SER A 109 -1.82 -3.62 -0.22
C SER A 109 -0.53 -4.43 -0.44
N THR A 110 -0.44 -5.26 -1.47
CA THR A 110 0.81 -5.99 -1.80
C THR A 110 2.01 -5.04 -1.98
N GLY A 111 1.79 -3.81 -2.46
CA GLY A 111 2.84 -2.78 -2.52
C GLY A 111 3.36 -2.38 -1.14
N SER A 112 2.52 -2.41 -0.09
CA SER A 112 2.94 -2.14 1.29
C SER A 112 3.82 -3.26 1.85
N ILE A 113 3.62 -4.51 1.41
CA ILE A 113 4.51 -5.63 1.76
C ILE A 113 5.88 -5.46 1.11
N MET A 114 5.91 -5.08 -0.17
CA MET A 114 7.15 -4.94 -0.96
C MET A 114 7.99 -3.74 -0.50
N ALA A 115 7.32 -2.63 -0.18
CA ALA A 115 7.96 -1.34 0.06
C ALA A 115 9.10 -1.36 1.08
N PRO A 116 8.98 -1.99 2.27
CA PRO A 116 10.07 -2.05 3.25
C PRO A 116 11.31 -2.79 2.75
N PHE A 117 11.13 -3.86 1.99
CA PHE A 117 12.26 -4.62 1.44
C PHE A 117 13.00 -3.84 0.36
N ILE A 118 12.26 -3.18 -0.55
CA ILE A 118 12.84 -2.33 -1.61
C ILE A 118 13.51 -1.10 -0.99
N PHE A 119 12.94 -0.57 0.09
CA PHE A 119 13.52 0.55 0.84
C PHE A 119 14.91 0.21 1.40
N LEU A 120 15.11 -1.01 1.86
CA LEU A 120 16.40 -1.48 2.36
C LEU A 120 17.32 -1.95 1.23
N GLY A 121 16.77 -2.63 0.23
CA GLY A 121 17.55 -3.21 -0.86
C GLY A 121 18.45 -4.38 -0.43
N GLY A 122 19.43 -4.71 -1.25
CA GLY A 122 20.42 -5.74 -0.96
C GLY A 122 19.77 -7.09 -0.62
N ARG A 123 20.22 -7.74 0.46
CA ARG A 123 19.72 -9.05 0.89
C ARG A 123 18.24 -9.06 1.30
N GLU A 124 17.67 -7.91 1.62
CA GLU A 124 16.25 -7.86 1.99
C GLU A 124 15.34 -8.12 0.78
N LEU A 125 15.81 -7.88 -0.44
CA LEU A 125 15.07 -8.27 -1.65
C LEU A 125 14.88 -9.79 -1.76
N GLU A 126 15.82 -10.60 -1.25
CA GLU A 126 15.70 -12.06 -1.24
C GLU A 126 14.53 -12.52 -0.37
N LYS A 127 14.27 -11.83 0.76
CA LYS A 127 13.11 -12.12 1.63
C LYS A 127 11.79 -11.77 0.94
N MET A 128 11.76 -10.65 0.21
CA MET A 128 10.61 -10.28 -0.62
C MET A 128 10.35 -11.36 -1.68
N ASN A 129 11.40 -11.80 -2.37
CA ASN A 129 11.29 -12.84 -3.39
C ASN A 129 10.75 -14.14 -2.79
N TYR A 130 11.29 -14.58 -1.65
CA TYR A 130 10.83 -15.76 -0.94
C TYR A 130 9.32 -15.69 -0.60
N PHE A 131 8.83 -14.52 -0.16
CA PHE A 131 7.41 -14.32 0.10
C PHE A 131 6.54 -14.55 -1.14
N TYR A 132 6.98 -14.09 -2.31
CA TYR A 132 6.19 -14.17 -3.55
C TYR A 132 6.46 -15.42 -4.40
N THR A 133 7.46 -16.24 -4.08
CA THR A 133 7.81 -17.42 -4.89
C THR A 133 7.65 -18.74 -4.14
N GLU A 134 7.73 -18.72 -2.81
CA GLU A 134 7.77 -19.94 -2.02
C GLU A 134 6.53 -20.13 -1.12
N LYS A 135 5.80 -19.02 -0.81
CA LYS A 135 4.64 -19.11 0.07
C LYS A 135 3.41 -19.62 -0.65
N THR A 136 2.72 -20.57 0.01
CA THR A 136 1.43 -21.10 -0.46
C THR A 136 0.25 -20.34 0.14
N THR A 137 -0.93 -20.52 -0.44
CA THR A 137 -2.16 -19.92 0.10
C THR A 137 -2.38 -20.30 1.56
N GLU A 138 -2.16 -21.56 1.93
CA GLU A 138 -2.39 -22.08 3.29
C GLU A 138 -1.39 -21.51 4.31
N GLU A 139 -0.18 -21.15 3.88
CA GLU A 139 0.83 -20.49 4.72
C GLU A 139 0.53 -19.01 4.95
N VAL A 140 -0.17 -18.38 4.00
CA VAL A 140 -0.55 -16.96 4.07
C VAL A 140 -1.94 -16.81 4.68
N PHE A 141 -2.90 -17.63 4.28
CA PHE A 141 -4.28 -17.59 4.73
C PHE A 141 -4.82 -19.01 4.96
N THR A 142 -5.67 -19.16 5.97
CA THR A 142 -6.48 -20.38 6.10
C THR A 142 -7.94 -20.02 5.85
N SER A 143 -8.59 -20.71 4.91
CA SER A 143 -10.01 -20.52 4.64
C SER A 143 -10.83 -21.53 5.47
N THR A 144 -11.87 -21.07 6.15
CA THR A 144 -12.89 -21.95 6.72
C THR A 144 -14.26 -21.30 6.54
N TRP A 145 -15.17 -22.00 5.87
CA TRP A 145 -16.57 -21.56 5.72
C TRP A 145 -17.27 -21.33 7.07
N GLU A 146 -16.84 -22.02 8.12
CA GLU A 146 -17.33 -21.82 9.50
C GLU A 146 -17.06 -20.40 9.99
N ARG A 147 -15.93 -19.77 9.60
CA ARG A 147 -15.60 -18.40 9.97
C ARG A 147 -16.44 -17.36 9.24
N PHE A 148 -16.83 -17.62 7.99
CA PHE A 148 -17.76 -16.75 7.28
C PHE A 148 -19.08 -16.61 8.04
N PHE A 149 -19.62 -17.72 8.57
CA PHE A 149 -20.85 -17.71 9.37
C PHE A 149 -20.67 -17.10 10.76
N ASN A 150 -19.46 -17.13 11.34
CA ASN A 150 -19.18 -16.65 12.68
C ASN A 150 -18.58 -15.24 12.73
N GLY A 151 -17.96 -14.74 11.67
CA GLY A 151 -17.26 -13.45 11.66
C GLY A 151 -17.42 -12.64 10.38
N GLY A 152 -18.07 -13.17 9.33
CA GLY A 152 -18.34 -12.45 8.09
C GLY A 152 -17.14 -12.33 7.14
N TYR A 153 -15.99 -12.99 7.42
CA TYR A 153 -14.79 -12.98 6.58
C TYR A 153 -14.43 -14.38 6.11
N ILE A 154 -13.96 -14.50 4.85
CA ILE A 154 -13.68 -15.80 4.23
C ILE A 154 -12.35 -16.38 4.74
N MET A 155 -11.34 -15.51 4.95
CA MET A 155 -9.98 -15.93 5.25
C MET A 155 -9.59 -15.62 6.70
N ASN A 156 -8.82 -16.52 7.29
CA ASN A 156 -8.15 -16.27 8.55
C ASN A 156 -6.78 -15.61 8.30
N ALA A 157 -6.58 -14.44 8.85
CA ALA A 157 -5.36 -13.66 8.70
C ALA A 157 -4.25 -13.98 9.71
N GLU A 158 -4.49 -14.86 10.68
CA GLU A 158 -3.50 -15.13 11.74
C GLU A 158 -2.15 -15.65 11.21
N PRO A 159 -2.09 -16.53 10.17
CA PRO A 159 -0.82 -16.93 9.59
C PRO A 159 -0.06 -15.72 9.02
N LEU A 160 -0.72 -14.83 8.25
CA LEU A 160 -0.13 -13.62 7.67
C LEU A 160 0.35 -12.65 8.74
N LYS A 161 -0.45 -12.39 9.77
CA LYS A 161 -0.07 -11.53 10.91
C LYS A 161 1.17 -12.06 11.63
N LYS A 162 1.22 -13.36 11.86
CA LYS A 162 2.39 -14.03 12.47
C LYS A 162 3.62 -13.88 11.59
N LEU A 163 3.47 -14.08 10.28
CA LEU A 163 4.55 -13.93 9.30
C LEU A 163 5.11 -12.50 9.32
N PHE A 164 4.25 -11.48 9.33
CA PHE A 164 4.70 -10.08 9.40
C PHE A 164 5.41 -9.75 10.72
N LYS A 165 4.91 -10.23 11.87
CA LYS A 165 5.59 -10.05 13.17
C LYS A 165 6.98 -10.70 13.20
N GLN A 166 7.16 -11.84 12.52
CA GLN A 166 8.45 -12.52 12.43
C GLN A 166 9.41 -11.85 11.44
N THR A 167 8.86 -11.26 10.39
CA THR A 167 9.65 -10.63 9.32
C THR A 167 10.13 -9.23 9.71
N PHE A 168 9.26 -8.44 10.31
CA PHE A 168 9.53 -7.05 10.70
C PHE A 168 10.00 -6.97 12.17
N ASP A 169 11.07 -7.70 12.46
CA ASP A 169 11.69 -7.79 13.76
C ASP A 169 12.52 -6.53 14.11
N GLU A 170 13.16 -6.56 15.28
CA GLU A 170 14.01 -5.47 15.78
C GLU A 170 15.16 -5.14 14.80
N ALA A 171 15.82 -6.16 14.27
CA ALA A 171 16.94 -5.99 13.37
C ALA A 171 16.49 -5.37 12.02
N PHE A 172 15.31 -5.75 11.53
CA PHE A 172 14.72 -5.17 10.33
C PHE A 172 14.36 -3.69 10.56
N LEU A 173 13.64 -3.38 11.64
CA LEU A 173 13.24 -2.01 11.95
C LEU A 173 14.44 -1.10 12.22
N ALA A 174 15.51 -1.60 12.84
CA ALA A 174 16.74 -0.82 13.01
C ALA A 174 17.31 -0.35 11.67
N LYS A 175 17.32 -1.21 10.64
CA LYS A 175 17.75 -0.83 9.28
C LYS A 175 16.83 0.21 8.65
N VAL A 176 15.50 0.05 8.79
CA VAL A 176 14.52 1.04 8.31
C VAL A 176 14.74 2.40 8.99
N ALA A 177 14.95 2.40 10.31
CA ALA A 177 15.25 3.60 11.08
C ALA A 177 16.54 4.29 10.59
N ASP A 178 17.59 3.52 10.25
CA ASP A 178 18.84 4.06 9.74
C ASP A 178 18.63 4.77 8.37
N GLU A 179 17.89 4.16 7.46
CA GLU A 179 17.60 4.79 6.17
C GLU A 179 16.69 6.03 6.34
N HIS A 180 15.75 6.01 7.29
CA HIS A 180 14.94 7.18 7.63
C HIS A 180 15.80 8.33 8.17
N ARG A 181 16.75 8.06 9.07
CA ARG A 181 17.70 9.05 9.58
C ARG A 181 18.60 9.64 8.49
N LYS A 182 18.82 8.91 7.41
CA LYS A 182 19.52 9.40 6.21
C LYS A 182 18.62 10.26 5.28
N GLY A 183 17.41 10.61 5.68
CA GLY A 183 16.49 11.45 4.93
C GLY A 183 15.60 10.71 3.92
N ARG A 184 15.62 9.38 3.88
CA ARG A 184 14.69 8.62 3.05
C ARG A 184 13.36 8.45 3.76
N ARG A 185 12.29 8.25 2.98
CA ARG A 185 10.94 8.09 3.52
C ARG A 185 10.27 6.83 2.99
N LEU A 186 9.60 6.14 3.90
CA LEU A 186 8.80 4.95 3.61
C LEU A 186 7.39 5.15 4.14
N TYR A 187 6.42 5.16 3.23
CA TYR A 187 5.03 5.41 3.57
C TYR A 187 4.13 4.26 3.16
N VAL A 188 3.17 3.96 4.01
CA VAL A 188 2.12 2.97 3.74
C VAL A 188 0.75 3.62 3.89
N GLY A 189 -0.17 3.30 2.98
CA GLY A 189 -1.54 3.77 3.02
C GLY A 189 -2.52 2.70 3.52
N THR A 190 -3.45 3.10 4.38
CA THR A 190 -4.62 2.30 4.79
C THR A 190 -5.88 3.15 4.65
N THR A 191 -7.04 2.52 4.52
CA THR A 191 -8.32 3.24 4.57
C THR A 191 -8.91 3.13 5.97
N ASN A 192 -9.14 4.27 6.62
CA ASN A 192 -9.97 4.35 7.82
C ASN A 192 -11.44 4.23 7.39
N ILE A 193 -12.06 3.08 7.69
CA ILE A 193 -13.44 2.78 7.27
C ILE A 193 -14.46 3.64 8.02
N ASP A 194 -14.14 4.08 9.25
CA ASP A 194 -15.05 4.91 10.05
C ASP A 194 -15.24 6.30 9.46
N THR A 195 -14.22 6.82 8.77
CA THR A 195 -14.23 8.16 8.17
C THR A 195 -14.25 8.13 6.64
N GLY A 196 -13.99 6.98 6.01
CA GLY A 196 -13.85 6.85 4.56
C GLY A 196 -12.60 7.55 4.01
N GLN A 197 -11.57 7.79 4.83
CA GLN A 197 -10.37 8.55 4.44
C GLN A 197 -9.11 7.69 4.38
N LEU A 198 -8.16 8.10 3.52
CA LEU A 198 -6.83 7.54 3.51
C LEU A 198 -6.07 7.98 4.75
N THR A 199 -5.51 7.01 5.47
CA THR A 199 -4.51 7.27 6.50
C THR A 199 -3.14 6.87 5.98
N VAL A 200 -2.19 7.78 6.03
CA VAL A 200 -0.81 7.55 5.62
C VAL A 200 0.08 7.39 6.84
N TRP A 201 0.90 6.37 6.84
CA TRP A 201 1.78 6.00 7.94
C TRP A 201 3.24 6.24 7.57
N ASP A 202 3.99 6.97 8.41
CA ASP A 202 5.45 7.11 8.27
C ASP A 202 6.14 5.92 8.92
N MET A 203 6.37 4.88 8.13
CA MET A 203 6.98 3.62 8.60
C MET A 203 8.42 3.82 9.08
N GLY A 204 9.12 4.79 8.49
CA GLY A 204 10.46 5.17 8.90
C GLY A 204 10.48 5.86 10.27
N ALA A 205 9.57 6.79 10.51
CA ALA A 205 9.42 7.47 11.80
C ALA A 205 8.98 6.48 12.90
N ILE A 206 8.05 5.55 12.58
CA ILE A 206 7.65 4.48 13.51
C ILE A 206 8.86 3.63 13.89
N ALA A 207 9.64 3.18 12.92
CA ALA A 207 10.83 2.36 13.17
C ALA A 207 11.89 3.09 14.02
N ALA A 208 12.05 4.41 13.77
CA ALA A 208 13.03 5.26 14.49
C ALA A 208 12.56 5.70 15.88
N SER A 209 11.29 5.52 16.20
CA SER A 209 10.73 5.97 17.49
C SER A 209 11.22 5.12 18.66
N SER A 210 11.08 5.68 19.88
CA SER A 210 11.28 4.95 21.14
C SER A 210 10.00 4.31 21.66
N HIS A 211 8.88 4.37 20.90
CA HIS A 211 7.60 3.84 21.35
C HIS A 211 7.67 2.32 21.53
N LYS A 212 7.15 1.82 22.66
CA LYS A 212 7.22 0.39 23.03
C LYS A 212 6.53 -0.54 22.03
N ASP A 213 5.45 -0.06 21.40
CA ASP A 213 4.60 -0.86 20.49
C ASP A 213 5.02 -0.72 19.01
N LYS A 214 6.20 -0.15 18.71
CA LYS A 214 6.64 0.13 17.34
C LYS A 214 6.70 -1.10 16.43
N TYR A 215 7.14 -2.24 16.95
CA TYR A 215 7.22 -3.50 16.19
C TYR A 215 5.84 -4.04 15.84
N GLU A 216 4.94 -4.02 16.82
CA GLU A 216 3.56 -4.44 16.61
C GLU A 216 2.85 -3.50 15.64
N ARG A 217 2.94 -2.19 15.88
CA ARG A 217 2.34 -1.15 15.02
C ARG A 217 2.81 -1.24 13.57
N PHE A 218 4.12 -1.46 13.34
CA PHE A 218 4.67 -1.62 11.99
C PHE A 218 4.01 -2.80 11.25
N SER A 219 3.94 -3.96 11.92
CA SER A 219 3.32 -5.17 11.36
C SER A 219 1.80 -5.01 11.15
N GLU A 220 1.10 -4.38 12.11
CA GLU A 220 -0.33 -4.10 12.03
C GLU A 220 -0.68 -3.19 10.85
N ILE A 221 0.14 -2.19 10.56
CA ILE A 221 -0.07 -1.27 9.42
C ILE A 221 0.06 -2.01 8.10
N ILE A 222 1.11 -2.84 7.93
CA ILE A 222 1.27 -3.66 6.73
C ILE A 222 0.06 -4.58 6.56
N TYR A 223 -0.38 -5.24 7.66
CA TYR A 223 -1.56 -6.09 7.62
C TYR A 223 -2.82 -5.28 7.26
N ALA A 224 -3.07 -4.14 7.91
CA ALA A 224 -4.23 -3.30 7.62
C ALA A 224 -4.28 -2.87 6.16
N SER A 225 -3.11 -2.50 5.61
CA SER A 225 -2.98 -2.14 4.19
C SER A 225 -3.31 -3.30 3.23
N THR A 226 -3.24 -4.54 3.69
CA THR A 226 -3.56 -5.75 2.89
C THR A 226 -4.93 -6.34 3.22
N ALA A 227 -5.63 -5.80 4.21
CA ALA A 227 -6.92 -6.32 4.67
C ALA A 227 -8.04 -5.97 3.67
N MET A 228 -8.12 -6.77 2.59
CA MET A 228 -9.12 -6.58 1.53
C MET A 228 -10.53 -6.86 2.06
N PRO A 229 -11.51 -5.97 1.81
CA PRO A 229 -12.89 -6.17 2.23
C PRO A 229 -13.45 -7.52 1.79
N VAL A 230 -14.33 -8.09 2.59
CA VAL A 230 -14.96 -9.40 2.37
C VAL A 230 -14.02 -10.57 2.65
N TYR A 231 -12.75 -10.49 2.26
CA TYR A 231 -11.78 -11.57 2.41
C TYR A 231 -11.12 -11.60 3.78
N LEU A 232 -10.64 -10.47 4.26
CA LEU A 232 -9.85 -10.38 5.49
C LEU A 232 -10.52 -9.50 6.56
N PRO A 233 -10.37 -9.83 7.85
CA PRO A 233 -10.85 -8.99 8.93
C PRO A 233 -10.10 -7.65 8.97
N PRO A 234 -10.76 -6.55 9.40
CA PRO A 234 -10.11 -5.27 9.58
C PRO A 234 -9.07 -5.31 10.71
N GLN A 235 -8.16 -4.35 10.69
CA GLN A 235 -7.27 -4.07 11.80
C GLN A 235 -7.77 -2.84 12.57
N TYR A 236 -7.75 -2.95 13.89
CA TYR A 236 -8.11 -1.85 14.77
C TYR A 236 -6.86 -1.10 15.22
N MET A 237 -6.81 0.20 14.91
CA MET A 237 -5.72 1.09 15.29
C MET A 237 -6.16 1.95 16.46
N TYR A 238 -5.45 1.88 17.59
CA TYR A 238 -5.82 2.68 18.74
C TYR A 238 -5.41 4.13 18.61
N ILE A 239 -6.22 4.99 19.20
CA ILE A 239 -5.96 6.39 19.52
C ILE A 239 -6.20 6.58 21.03
N ASP A 240 -5.43 7.44 21.65
CA ASP A 240 -5.63 7.84 23.04
C ASP A 240 -6.20 9.29 23.04
N ALA A 241 -7.38 9.49 23.60
CA ALA A 241 -8.04 10.79 23.70
C ALA A 241 -8.71 10.92 25.08
N GLU A 242 -8.52 12.08 25.73
CA GLU A 242 -9.09 12.39 27.06
C GLU A 242 -8.79 11.35 28.16
N GLY A 243 -7.67 10.64 28.05
CA GLY A 243 -7.25 9.60 28.98
C GLY A 243 -7.86 8.22 28.73
N GLU A 244 -8.70 8.09 27.70
CA GLU A 244 -9.33 6.85 27.27
C GLU A 244 -8.75 6.34 25.96
N ARG A 245 -8.83 5.02 25.73
CA ARG A 245 -8.39 4.39 24.51
C ARG A 245 -9.56 3.99 23.63
N TYR A 246 -9.54 4.48 22.39
CA TYR A 246 -10.50 4.18 21.33
C TYR A 246 -9.83 3.51 20.14
N TYR A 247 -10.61 2.94 19.23
CA TYR A 247 -10.10 2.17 18.10
C TYR A 247 -10.78 2.59 16.80
N GLN A 248 -9.98 2.96 15.83
CA GLN A 248 -10.41 3.21 14.44
C GLN A 248 -10.27 1.92 13.64
N MET A 249 -11.22 1.66 12.73
CA MET A 249 -11.23 0.49 11.87
C MET A 249 -10.48 0.78 10.57
N HIS A 250 -9.38 0.08 10.34
CA HIS A 250 -8.57 0.21 9.13
C HIS A 250 -8.60 -1.04 8.28
N MET A 251 -8.64 -0.84 6.96
CA MET A 251 -8.61 -1.87 5.94
C MET A 251 -7.67 -1.47 4.79
N ASP A 252 -7.65 -2.28 3.71
CA ASP A 252 -6.81 -2.08 2.53
C ASP A 252 -6.88 -0.63 2.02
N GLY A 253 -5.71 -0.03 1.82
CA GLY A 253 -5.62 1.32 1.29
C GLY A 253 -6.22 1.48 -0.09
N GLY A 254 -6.31 0.38 -0.85
CA GLY A 254 -6.92 0.31 -2.17
C GLY A 254 -8.42 0.60 -2.23
N ILE A 255 -9.11 0.63 -1.08
CA ILE A 255 -10.51 1.09 -0.99
C ILE A 255 -10.60 2.59 -1.28
N TYR A 256 -9.61 3.37 -0.85
CA TYR A 256 -9.57 4.81 -1.08
C TYR A 256 -8.76 5.18 -2.34
N SER A 257 -7.58 4.59 -2.51
CA SER A 257 -6.70 4.83 -3.64
C SER A 257 -5.76 3.66 -3.85
N GLN A 258 -5.60 3.21 -5.09
CA GLN A 258 -4.72 2.07 -5.41
C GLN A 258 -3.23 2.44 -5.47
N VAL A 259 -2.93 3.73 -5.60
CA VAL A 259 -1.59 4.33 -5.59
C VAL A 259 -1.68 5.72 -4.98
N PHE A 260 -0.65 6.15 -4.29
CA PHE A 260 -0.58 7.51 -3.77
C PHE A 260 0.86 8.02 -3.75
N MET A 261 1.00 9.32 -3.87
CA MET A 261 2.23 10.03 -3.58
C MET A 261 1.93 11.19 -2.64
N ILE A 262 2.59 11.22 -1.52
CA ILE A 262 2.35 12.17 -0.44
C ILE A 262 2.56 13.62 -0.90
N GLY A 263 3.63 13.90 -1.63
CA GLY A 263 3.92 15.25 -2.13
C GLY A 263 2.87 15.82 -3.09
N LEU A 264 1.97 14.96 -3.65
CA LEU A 264 0.85 15.38 -4.48
C LEU A 264 -0.43 15.61 -3.68
N LEU A 265 -0.47 15.14 -2.43
CA LEU A 265 -1.55 15.44 -1.49
C LEU A 265 -1.34 16.80 -0.80
N THR A 266 -0.12 17.37 -0.94
CA THR A 266 0.27 18.65 -0.37
C THR A 266 0.78 19.59 -1.48
N ASN A 267 0.95 20.86 -1.17
CA ASN A 267 1.61 21.77 -2.09
C ASN A 267 3.13 21.49 -2.11
N TRP A 268 3.58 20.71 -3.10
CA TRP A 268 4.98 20.30 -3.25
C TRP A 268 5.94 21.50 -3.35
N GLU A 269 5.55 22.55 -4.07
CA GLU A 269 6.34 23.77 -4.21
C GLU A 269 6.52 24.49 -2.88
N GLU A 270 5.45 24.56 -2.07
CA GLU A 270 5.52 25.10 -0.72
C GLU A 270 6.38 24.22 0.19
N THR A 271 6.36 22.91 0.01
CA THR A 271 7.20 21.97 0.76
C THR A 271 8.67 22.09 0.35
N LEU A 272 8.98 22.31 -0.93
CA LEU A 272 10.33 22.53 -1.45
C LEU A 272 10.85 23.93 -1.10
N SER A 273 9.98 24.96 -1.10
CA SER A 273 10.35 26.35 -0.77
C SER A 273 10.61 26.58 0.73
N LEU A 274 10.34 25.56 1.57
CA LEU A 274 10.63 25.64 2.98
C LEU A 274 12.13 25.71 3.24
N ASP A 275 12.66 26.93 3.17
CA ASP A 275 13.90 27.33 3.81
C ASP A 275 15.12 26.44 3.45
N THR A 276 15.30 26.18 2.15
CA THR A 276 16.58 25.71 1.66
C THR A 276 17.36 26.97 1.21
N ASP A 277 18.29 27.41 2.04
CA ASP A 277 19.34 28.36 1.61
C ASP A 277 20.24 27.78 0.48
N ALA A 278 19.93 26.56 0.05
CA ALA A 278 20.64 25.86 -1.01
C ALA A 278 19.87 26.02 -2.32
N ASN A 279 20.53 26.61 -3.32
CA ASN A 279 20.12 26.61 -4.74
C ASN A 279 20.15 25.20 -5.37
N THR A 280 19.80 24.16 -4.62
CA THR A 280 19.82 22.78 -5.12
C THR A 280 18.58 22.53 -5.96
N ASN A 281 18.77 22.31 -7.26
CA ASN A 281 17.71 21.88 -8.16
C ASN A 281 17.51 20.36 -8.04
N PHE A 282 16.28 19.90 -7.76
CA PHE A 282 15.94 18.49 -7.74
C PHE A 282 15.31 18.05 -9.07
N GLU A 283 15.99 17.15 -9.79
CA GLU A 283 15.40 16.43 -10.91
C GLU A 283 14.58 15.27 -10.40
N THR A 284 13.26 15.46 -10.31
CA THR A 284 12.37 14.49 -9.70
C THR A 284 11.81 13.52 -10.73
N THR A 285 12.01 12.21 -10.50
CA THR A 285 11.41 11.14 -11.28
C THR A 285 10.52 10.29 -10.38
N LEU A 286 9.27 10.09 -10.80
CA LEU A 286 8.32 9.20 -10.16
C LEU A 286 8.17 7.91 -10.96
N TYR A 287 8.56 6.83 -10.35
CA TYR A 287 8.40 5.46 -10.88
C TYR A 287 7.15 4.82 -10.26
N THR A 288 6.32 4.20 -11.07
CA THR A 288 5.17 3.42 -10.59
C THR A 288 5.27 1.99 -11.08
N ILE A 289 5.21 1.03 -10.16
CA ILE A 289 5.08 -0.38 -10.46
C ILE A 289 3.65 -0.80 -10.10
N ALA A 290 2.89 -1.17 -11.12
CA ALA A 290 1.51 -1.62 -10.98
C ALA A 290 1.48 -3.17 -10.98
N ASN A 291 1.15 -3.76 -9.83
CA ASN A 291 1.01 -5.21 -9.67
C ASN A 291 -0.32 -5.73 -10.24
N ARG A 292 -0.73 -5.13 -11.35
CA ARG A 292 -1.95 -5.45 -12.08
C ARG A 292 -1.87 -4.91 -13.50
N LYS A 293 -2.78 -5.35 -14.36
CA LYS A 293 -2.94 -4.80 -15.72
C LYS A 293 -3.49 -3.36 -15.62
N TYR A 294 -2.94 -2.48 -16.42
CA TYR A 294 -3.50 -1.14 -16.61
C TYR A 294 -4.61 -1.22 -17.69
N ARG A 295 -5.79 -0.70 -17.38
CA ARG A 295 -6.99 -0.75 -18.23
C ARG A 295 -7.41 -2.18 -18.55
N GLN A 296 -7.97 -2.83 -17.56
CA GLN A 296 -8.58 -4.15 -17.71
C GLN A 296 -9.93 -4.01 -18.39
N ARG A 297 -9.92 -3.81 -19.72
CA ARG A 297 -11.11 -3.85 -20.55
C ARG A 297 -11.27 -5.29 -21.05
N ASP A 298 -12.52 -5.78 -21.16
CA ASP A 298 -12.92 -7.01 -21.85
C ASP A 298 -12.86 -8.34 -21.08
N ILE A 299 -12.90 -8.33 -19.75
CA ILE A 299 -13.17 -9.60 -19.05
C ILE A 299 -14.66 -9.71 -18.78
N TYR A 300 -15.40 -10.27 -19.75
CA TYR A 300 -16.77 -10.73 -19.47
C TYR A 300 -16.70 -11.94 -18.53
N LYS A 301 -17.14 -11.75 -17.30
CA LYS A 301 -17.31 -12.81 -16.30
C LYS A 301 -18.75 -12.71 -15.78
N PRO A 302 -19.63 -13.66 -16.15
CA PRO A 302 -20.98 -13.66 -15.60
C PRO A 302 -20.93 -13.86 -14.08
N VAL A 303 -21.64 -13.01 -13.35
CA VAL A 303 -21.73 -13.04 -11.89
C VAL A 303 -22.92 -13.90 -11.49
N GLU A 304 -22.73 -14.83 -10.56
CA GLU A 304 -23.83 -15.61 -10.02
C GLU A 304 -24.82 -14.72 -9.25
N GLN A 305 -26.12 -15.04 -9.35
CA GLN A 305 -27.19 -14.31 -8.66
C GLN A 305 -27.24 -14.68 -7.14
N LYS A 306 -26.08 -14.49 -6.47
CA LYS A 306 -25.93 -14.66 -5.03
C LYS A 306 -25.41 -13.33 -4.45
N ALA A 307 -25.97 -12.90 -3.33
CA ALA A 307 -25.61 -11.62 -2.72
C ALA A 307 -24.09 -11.49 -2.51
N PHE A 308 -23.44 -12.54 -2.02
CA PHE A 308 -21.98 -12.56 -1.83
C PHE A 308 -21.21 -12.34 -3.15
N ALA A 309 -21.53 -13.11 -4.20
CA ALA A 309 -20.88 -13.00 -5.51
C ALA A 309 -21.07 -11.62 -6.14
N ILE A 310 -22.23 -11.00 -5.92
CA ILE A 310 -22.53 -9.64 -6.40
C ILE A 310 -21.67 -8.61 -5.63
N ILE A 311 -21.57 -8.72 -4.29
CA ILE A 311 -20.75 -7.82 -3.46
C ILE A 311 -19.28 -7.96 -3.82
N GLU A 312 -18.79 -9.18 -3.97
CA GLU A 312 -17.41 -9.46 -4.38
C GLU A 312 -17.10 -8.83 -5.75
N ALA A 313 -17.94 -9.08 -6.75
CA ALA A 313 -17.79 -8.52 -8.09
C ALA A 313 -17.82 -6.99 -8.07
N TYR A 314 -18.68 -6.38 -7.26
CA TYR A 314 -18.74 -4.94 -7.07
C TYR A 314 -17.45 -4.39 -6.47
N VAL A 315 -16.95 -4.98 -5.38
CA VAL A 315 -15.71 -4.56 -4.72
C VAL A 315 -14.52 -4.64 -5.69
N LEU A 316 -14.37 -5.74 -6.41
CA LEU A 316 -13.28 -5.92 -7.37
C LEU A 316 -13.37 -4.92 -8.53
N THR A 317 -14.59 -4.68 -9.05
CA THR A 317 -14.82 -3.69 -10.13
C THR A 317 -14.48 -2.28 -9.67
N GLU A 318 -14.92 -1.87 -8.49
CA GLU A 318 -14.60 -0.55 -7.95
C GLU A 318 -13.10 -0.36 -7.70
N MET A 319 -12.40 -1.39 -7.21
CA MET A 319 -10.95 -1.35 -7.04
C MET A 319 -10.21 -1.21 -8.38
N ASP A 320 -10.72 -1.80 -9.46
CA ASP A 320 -10.17 -1.65 -10.81
C ASP A 320 -10.38 -0.23 -11.36
N LEU A 321 -11.57 0.32 -11.21
CA LEU A 321 -11.89 1.70 -11.62
C LEU A 321 -11.09 2.73 -10.79
N LEU A 322 -10.93 2.49 -9.49
CA LEU A 322 -10.13 3.35 -8.63
C LEU A 322 -8.65 3.33 -9.02
N PHE A 323 -8.13 2.18 -9.46
CA PHE A 323 -6.77 2.09 -9.95
C PHE A 323 -6.55 3.01 -11.14
N ASP A 324 -7.37 2.89 -12.17
CA ASP A 324 -7.24 3.72 -13.38
C ASP A 324 -7.35 5.22 -13.06
N ARG A 325 -8.31 5.60 -12.21
CA ARG A 325 -8.50 6.99 -11.75
C ARG A 325 -7.31 7.49 -10.93
N SER A 326 -6.80 6.66 -10.02
CA SER A 326 -5.65 7.00 -9.17
C SER A 326 -4.39 7.21 -10.00
N MET A 327 -4.15 6.32 -10.97
CA MET A 327 -3.01 6.41 -11.89
C MET A 327 -3.09 7.66 -12.76
N TYR A 328 -4.24 7.95 -13.34
CA TYR A 328 -4.41 9.16 -14.15
C TYR A 328 -4.20 10.43 -13.33
N ARG A 329 -4.76 10.49 -12.12
CA ARG A 329 -4.57 11.62 -11.21
C ARG A 329 -3.09 11.78 -10.84
N LEU A 330 -2.38 10.68 -10.58
CA LEU A 330 -0.95 10.68 -10.28
C LEU A 330 -0.15 11.26 -11.46
N TYR A 331 -0.42 10.79 -12.68
CA TYR A 331 0.21 11.30 -13.90
C TYR A 331 -0.07 12.79 -14.13
N GLN A 332 -1.34 13.23 -14.04
CA GLN A 332 -1.69 14.65 -14.22
C GLN A 332 -0.98 15.55 -13.19
N ASN A 333 -0.85 15.09 -11.96
CA ASN A 333 -0.13 15.81 -10.93
C ASN A 333 1.37 15.90 -11.22
N CYS A 334 1.99 14.81 -11.71
CA CYS A 334 3.39 14.83 -12.16
C CYS A 334 3.59 15.84 -13.28
N LYS A 335 2.71 15.80 -14.30
CA LYS A 335 2.75 16.73 -15.42
C LYS A 335 2.59 18.19 -14.99
N ALA A 336 1.70 18.48 -14.06
CA ALA A 336 1.47 19.84 -13.56
C ALA A 336 2.65 20.39 -12.74
N LYS A 337 3.54 19.53 -12.26
CA LYS A 337 4.68 19.87 -11.38
C LYS A 337 6.04 19.60 -12.01
N ASP A 338 6.08 19.37 -13.31
CA ASP A 338 7.31 19.05 -14.07
C ASP A 338 8.11 17.89 -13.45
N ILE A 339 7.40 16.83 -13.02
CA ILE A 339 7.97 15.60 -12.50
C ILE A 339 7.98 14.55 -13.60
N ASP A 340 9.13 13.98 -13.90
CA ASP A 340 9.24 12.85 -14.83
C ASP A 340 8.40 11.67 -14.33
N PHE A 341 7.48 11.20 -15.16
CA PHE A 341 6.62 10.09 -14.84
C PHE A 341 7.01 8.82 -15.59
N LYS A 342 7.17 7.71 -14.87
CA LYS A 342 7.50 6.39 -15.43
C LYS A 342 6.61 5.33 -14.79
N MET A 343 5.86 4.60 -15.61
CA MET A 343 4.98 3.54 -15.15
C MET A 343 5.24 2.25 -15.89
N VAL A 344 5.19 1.13 -15.15
CA VAL A 344 5.12 -0.23 -15.70
C VAL A 344 3.97 -0.98 -15.03
N ALA A 345 3.25 -1.78 -15.80
CA ALA A 345 2.14 -2.61 -15.34
C ALA A 345 2.30 -4.02 -15.94
N ILE A 346 1.57 -4.99 -15.40
CA ILE A 346 1.59 -6.36 -15.93
C ILE A 346 1.17 -6.32 -17.41
N PRO A 347 2.04 -6.76 -18.34
CA PRO A 347 1.70 -6.82 -19.75
C PRO A 347 0.56 -7.81 -20.02
N GLU A 348 -0.29 -7.50 -20.99
CA GLU A 348 -1.47 -8.32 -21.33
C GLU A 348 -1.15 -9.80 -21.60
N LYS A 349 -0.02 -10.07 -22.26
CA LYS A 349 0.43 -11.42 -22.61
C LYS A 349 0.72 -12.32 -21.40
N ILE A 350 0.93 -11.75 -20.21
CA ILE A 350 1.26 -12.50 -18.98
C ILE A 350 0.24 -12.31 -17.85
N ASP A 351 -0.76 -11.47 -18.06
CA ASP A 351 -1.78 -11.16 -17.04
C ASP A 351 -2.60 -12.40 -16.61
N ASN A 352 -2.77 -13.36 -17.51
CA ASN A 352 -3.55 -14.57 -17.25
C ASN A 352 -2.78 -15.66 -16.46
N ILE A 353 -1.51 -15.45 -16.09
CA ILE A 353 -0.73 -16.42 -15.32
C ILE A 353 -1.32 -16.56 -13.91
N VAL A 354 -1.58 -15.44 -13.24
CA VAL A 354 -2.23 -15.41 -11.92
C VAL A 354 -3.67 -14.91 -12.12
N LYS A 355 -4.63 -15.81 -12.16
CA LYS A 355 -6.03 -15.50 -12.43
C LYS A 355 -6.71 -14.88 -11.22
N ASP A 356 -6.51 -15.48 -10.05
CA ASP A 356 -7.06 -15.00 -8.79
C ASP A 356 -5.94 -14.36 -7.94
N PRO A 357 -5.99 -13.05 -7.67
CA PRO A 357 -4.98 -12.37 -6.89
C PRO A 357 -5.05 -12.68 -5.38
N THR A 358 -6.03 -13.45 -4.94
CA THR A 358 -6.15 -13.90 -3.54
C THR A 358 -5.49 -15.27 -3.30
N GLU A 359 -5.12 -15.98 -4.35
CA GLU A 359 -4.48 -17.30 -4.29
C GLU A 359 -2.96 -17.19 -4.45
N PHE A 360 -2.23 -17.91 -3.58
CA PHE A 360 -0.79 -18.04 -3.64
C PHE A 360 -0.44 -19.45 -4.12
N GLU A 361 -0.35 -19.60 -5.43
CA GLU A 361 0.05 -20.82 -6.11
C GLU A 361 1.52 -20.68 -6.58
N PRO A 362 2.49 -21.30 -5.90
CA PRO A 362 3.93 -21.09 -6.18
C PRO A 362 4.31 -21.27 -7.65
N GLU A 363 3.75 -22.27 -8.34
CA GLU A 363 4.04 -22.52 -9.76
C GLU A 363 3.71 -21.29 -10.63
N ASN A 364 2.51 -20.71 -10.46
CA ASN A 364 2.07 -19.53 -11.20
C ASN A 364 2.85 -18.27 -10.77
N LEU A 365 3.11 -18.13 -9.47
CA LEU A 365 3.85 -17.00 -8.94
C LEU A 365 5.30 -16.98 -9.40
N VAL A 366 6.00 -18.13 -9.37
CA VAL A 366 7.37 -18.28 -9.89
C VAL A 366 7.42 -17.96 -11.39
N LYS A 367 6.43 -18.42 -12.16
CA LYS A 367 6.34 -18.12 -13.60
C LYS A 367 6.20 -16.63 -13.84
N LEU A 368 5.27 -15.96 -13.12
CA LEU A 368 5.07 -14.52 -13.24
C LEU A 368 6.31 -13.74 -12.79
N TYR A 369 6.92 -14.15 -11.67
CA TYR A 369 8.16 -13.58 -11.16
C TYR A 369 9.29 -13.66 -12.18
N ASN A 370 9.56 -14.85 -12.76
CA ASN A 370 10.66 -15.06 -13.70
C ASN A 370 10.50 -14.20 -14.96
N MET A 371 9.29 -14.12 -15.52
CA MET A 371 9.02 -13.26 -16.68
C MET A 371 9.23 -11.77 -16.35
N ALA A 372 8.77 -11.33 -15.18
CA ALA A 372 8.98 -9.96 -14.73
C ALA A 372 10.46 -9.67 -14.42
N TYR A 373 11.21 -10.66 -13.90
CA TYR A 373 12.64 -10.57 -13.68
C TYR A 373 13.40 -10.33 -14.99
N GLU A 374 13.04 -11.06 -16.05
CA GLU A 374 13.61 -10.85 -17.38
C GLU A 374 13.33 -9.41 -17.87
N PHE A 375 12.11 -8.91 -17.73
CA PHE A 375 11.82 -7.51 -18.09
C PHE A 375 12.65 -6.50 -17.28
N GLY A 376 12.85 -6.75 -15.99
CA GLY A 376 13.70 -5.89 -15.17
C GLY A 376 15.16 -5.91 -15.60
N ARG A 377 15.69 -7.11 -15.88
CA ARG A 377 17.09 -7.34 -16.27
C ARG A 377 17.40 -6.82 -17.66
N ASP A 378 16.52 -7.08 -18.63
CA ASP A 378 16.82 -6.82 -20.05
C ASP A 378 16.43 -5.40 -20.49
N GLY A 379 15.59 -4.71 -19.71
CA GLY A 379 15.17 -3.34 -19.93
C GLY A 379 13.66 -3.14 -19.70
N ILE A 380 13.31 -2.20 -18.83
CA ILE A 380 11.91 -1.90 -18.51
C ILE A 380 11.37 -0.93 -19.56
N GLU A 381 10.30 -1.33 -20.25
CA GLU A 381 9.56 -0.44 -21.15
C GLU A 381 8.65 0.47 -20.32
N TRP A 382 9.18 1.63 -19.93
CA TRP A 382 8.43 2.60 -19.15
C TRP A 382 7.37 3.32 -20.01
N LYS A 383 6.16 3.42 -19.51
CA LYS A 383 5.15 4.34 -20.02
C LYS A 383 5.35 5.70 -19.36
N GLU A 384 5.61 6.71 -20.14
CA GLU A 384 5.84 8.09 -19.66
C GLU A 384 4.57 8.94 -19.77
N GLU A 385 3.57 8.46 -20.48
CA GLU A 385 2.27 9.12 -20.64
C GLU A 385 1.11 8.17 -20.32
N ILE A 386 0.09 8.74 -19.68
CA ILE A 386 -1.21 8.09 -19.46
C ILE A 386 -2.30 8.94 -20.12
N THR A 387 -2.96 8.38 -21.11
CA THR A 387 -4.17 8.96 -21.66
C THR A 387 -5.37 8.31 -20.96
N LEU A 388 -6.32 9.10 -20.46
CA LEU A 388 -7.69 8.63 -20.39
C LEU A 388 -8.18 8.75 -21.83
N ASP A 389 -8.20 7.66 -22.58
CA ASP A 389 -9.10 7.66 -23.72
C ASP A 389 -10.46 7.94 -23.12
N ALA A 390 -11.02 9.07 -23.53
CA ALA A 390 -12.40 9.38 -23.18
C ALA A 390 -13.15 8.06 -23.31
N TYR A 391 -13.78 7.60 -22.26
CA TYR A 391 -14.59 6.40 -22.29
C TYR A 391 -15.20 6.33 -23.68
N ASP A 392 -14.86 5.30 -24.44
CA ASP A 392 -15.57 4.99 -25.68
C ASP A 392 -17.01 4.65 -25.29
N ILE A 393 -17.74 5.70 -24.87
CA ILE A 393 -19.19 5.64 -24.61
C ILE A 393 -19.93 5.38 -25.91
N HIS A 394 -19.18 5.30 -27.03
CA HIS A 394 -19.74 5.25 -28.40
C HIS A 394 -19.18 4.07 -29.22
N LYS A 395 -18.91 2.92 -28.61
CA LYS A 395 -18.79 1.68 -29.39
C LYS A 395 -19.67 0.58 -28.84
#